data_a4aaefc84ccfd68db903aaa2c74dda08
#
_entry.id   a4aaefc84ccfd68db903aaa2c74dda08
#
_cell.length_a   1.000
_cell.length_b   1.000
_cell.length_c   1.000
_cell.angle_alpha   90.00
_cell.angle_beta   90.00
_cell.angle_gamma   90.00
#
_symmetry.space_group_name_H-M   'P 1'
#
loop_
_entity.id
_entity.type
_entity.pdbx_description
1 polymer ?
#
loop_
_entity_poly.entity_id
_entity_poly.type
_entity_poly.pdbx_seq_one_letter_code
_entity_poly.pdbx_strand_id
1 'polypeptide(L)'
;MTDTMTPEQRHRCMSHIKGSGTKPELKVRRWLWSHGYRYRLNVKSVPGKPDIVMRPYRTAIFVNGCFWHGHKTELKIENGELKIIGSCCCKIPTTNREFWVAKIRRNQERDRKNYRLLQENGWQVIVIWECQLKPALIDHTMREVELLLNENMLSLYRHHAPIPYSNDEEETPLPMAAESNRT
;
A
#
# COMPACT_ATOMS: atom_id res chain seq x y z
N MET A 1 2.25 13.85 -29.68
CA MET A 1 0.83 13.54 -30.02
C MET A 1 0.03 14.75 -29.67
N THR A 2 -0.57 15.38 -30.65
CA THR A 2 -1.53 16.49 -30.46
C THR A 2 -2.83 15.93 -29.87
N ASP A 3 -3.32 16.59 -28.85
CA ASP A 3 -4.58 16.22 -28.22
C ASP A 3 -5.75 16.54 -29.17
N THR A 4 -6.40 15.52 -29.70
CA THR A 4 -7.49 15.62 -30.67
C THR A 4 -8.88 15.59 -30.02
N MET A 5 -8.95 15.53 -28.66
CA MET A 5 -10.22 15.46 -27.94
C MET A 5 -10.85 16.85 -27.76
N THR A 6 -12.17 16.95 -27.97
CA THR A 6 -12.94 18.13 -27.57
C THR A 6 -13.00 18.27 -26.04
N PRO A 7 -13.27 19.46 -25.48
CA PRO A 7 -13.43 19.67 -24.05
C PRO A 7 -14.47 18.72 -23.43
N GLU A 8 -15.57 18.45 -24.09
CA GLU A 8 -16.66 17.57 -23.65
C GLU A 8 -16.20 16.10 -23.64
N GLN A 9 -15.49 15.65 -24.68
CA GLN A 9 -14.92 14.31 -24.75
C GLN A 9 -13.90 14.10 -23.63
N ARG A 10 -13.05 15.09 -23.38
CA ARG A 10 -12.08 15.07 -22.31
C ARG A 10 -12.76 15.01 -20.94
N HIS A 11 -13.77 15.83 -20.70
CA HIS A 11 -14.55 15.80 -19.46
C HIS A 11 -15.18 14.42 -19.25
N ARG A 12 -15.78 13.83 -20.27
CA ARG A 12 -16.35 12.48 -20.23
C ARG A 12 -15.29 11.41 -19.90
N CYS A 13 -14.12 11.43 -20.54
CA CYS A 13 -13.03 10.53 -20.24
C CYS A 13 -12.55 10.67 -18.79
N MET A 14 -12.38 11.90 -18.30
CA MET A 14 -11.92 12.17 -16.95
C MET A 14 -12.95 11.77 -15.88
N SER A 15 -14.24 11.91 -16.14
CA SER A 15 -15.31 11.51 -15.22
C SER A 15 -15.43 9.97 -15.06
N HIS A 16 -14.96 9.20 -16.04
CA HIS A 16 -14.92 7.73 -15.97
C HIS A 16 -13.69 7.16 -15.25
N ILE A 17 -12.72 8.01 -14.88
CA ILE A 17 -11.54 7.56 -14.12
C ILE A 17 -11.97 7.22 -12.70
N LYS A 18 -11.91 5.95 -12.36
CA LYS A 18 -12.25 5.47 -11.02
C LYS A 18 -11.19 5.89 -10.02
N GLY A 19 -11.61 6.47 -8.90
CA GLY A 19 -10.73 6.81 -7.78
C GLY A 19 -10.40 5.62 -6.85
N SER A 20 -11.02 4.44 -7.07
CA SER A 20 -10.78 3.21 -6.31
C SER A 20 -11.25 2.00 -7.09
N GLY A 21 -10.78 0.81 -6.73
CA GLY A 21 -11.11 -0.44 -7.43
C GLY A 21 -10.51 -0.51 -8.83
N THR A 22 -9.37 0.12 -9.04
CA THR A 22 -8.64 0.14 -10.30
C THR A 22 -8.07 -1.23 -10.65
N LYS A 23 -7.74 -1.45 -11.93
CA LYS A 23 -7.12 -2.72 -12.38
C LYS A 23 -5.83 -3.05 -11.61
N PRO A 24 -4.89 -2.09 -11.36
CA PRO A 24 -3.71 -2.33 -10.52
C PRO A 24 -4.06 -2.78 -9.10
N GLU A 25 -4.98 -2.08 -8.43
CA GLU A 25 -5.44 -2.46 -7.09
C GLU A 25 -6.02 -3.87 -7.05
N LEU A 26 -6.85 -4.25 -8.02
CA LEU A 26 -7.44 -5.58 -8.10
C LEU A 26 -6.40 -6.69 -8.25
N LYS A 27 -5.29 -6.45 -8.98
CA LYS A 27 -4.18 -7.39 -9.09
C LYS A 27 -3.54 -7.65 -7.74
N VAL A 28 -3.18 -6.58 -7.01
CA VAL A 28 -2.58 -6.67 -5.67
C VAL A 28 -3.52 -7.38 -4.70
N ARG A 29 -4.80 -7.00 -4.68
CA ARG A 29 -5.82 -7.61 -3.81
C ARG A 29 -5.97 -9.11 -4.05
N ARG A 30 -6.05 -9.54 -5.32
CA ARG A 30 -6.17 -10.96 -5.69
C ARG A 30 -4.95 -11.75 -5.25
N TRP A 31 -3.77 -11.21 -5.49
CA TRP A 31 -2.52 -11.85 -5.10
C TRP A 31 -2.44 -12.02 -3.57
N LEU A 32 -2.65 -10.97 -2.80
CA LEU A 32 -2.67 -11.03 -1.34
C LEU A 32 -3.70 -12.04 -0.82
N TRP A 33 -4.90 -12.04 -1.38
CA TRP A 33 -5.95 -12.96 -0.97
C TRP A 33 -5.60 -14.42 -1.24
N SER A 34 -5.04 -14.72 -2.43
CA SER A 34 -4.62 -16.08 -2.80
C SER A 34 -3.45 -16.62 -1.96
N HIS A 35 -2.65 -15.72 -1.37
CA HIS A 35 -1.56 -16.06 -0.47
C HIS A 35 -1.96 -16.03 1.03
N GLY A 36 -3.26 -16.05 1.32
CA GLY A 36 -3.75 -16.14 2.69
C GLY A 36 -3.83 -14.84 3.47
N TYR A 37 -3.41 -13.72 2.91
CA TYR A 37 -3.48 -12.41 3.57
C TYR A 37 -4.92 -11.90 3.64
N ARG A 38 -5.30 -11.34 4.80
CA ARG A 38 -6.60 -10.72 5.02
C ARG A 38 -6.42 -9.23 5.27
N TYR A 39 -7.28 -8.41 4.66
CA TYR A 39 -7.14 -6.95 4.66
C TYR A 39 -8.50 -6.25 4.64
N ARG A 40 -8.50 -4.96 4.94
CA ARG A 40 -9.63 -4.05 4.75
C ARG A 40 -9.31 -3.05 3.67
N LEU A 41 -10.34 -2.55 2.99
CA LEU A 41 -10.21 -1.62 1.88
C LEU A 41 -10.67 -0.22 2.29
N ASN A 42 -9.97 0.80 1.77
CA ASN A 42 -10.37 2.21 1.83
C ASN A 42 -10.82 2.66 3.23
N VAL A 43 -10.09 2.27 4.27
CA VAL A 43 -10.44 2.57 5.68
C VAL A 43 -10.31 4.06 5.94
N LYS A 44 -11.43 4.76 6.14
CA LYS A 44 -11.49 6.22 6.31
C LYS A 44 -10.78 6.74 7.56
N SER A 45 -10.68 5.93 8.61
CA SER A 45 -10.01 6.29 9.87
C SER A 45 -8.48 6.23 9.78
N VAL A 46 -7.92 5.74 8.66
CA VAL A 46 -6.48 5.66 8.43
C VAL A 46 -6.05 6.83 7.53
N PRO A 47 -5.02 7.61 7.92
CA PRO A 47 -4.54 8.74 7.15
C PRO A 47 -4.25 8.39 5.69
N GLY A 48 -4.62 9.27 4.75
CA GLY A 48 -4.41 9.06 3.32
C GLY A 48 -5.35 8.05 2.67
N LYS A 49 -6.23 7.38 3.40
CA LYS A 49 -7.17 6.34 2.90
C LYS A 49 -6.45 5.30 2.03
N PRO A 50 -5.54 4.51 2.62
CA PRO A 50 -4.82 3.49 1.85
C PRO A 50 -5.78 2.54 1.14
N ASP A 51 -5.38 2.05 -0.02
CA ASP A 51 -6.17 1.10 -0.81
C ASP A 51 -6.39 -0.21 -0.07
N ILE A 52 -5.36 -0.62 0.71
CA ILE A 52 -5.36 -1.87 1.48
C ILE A 52 -4.79 -1.58 2.88
N VAL A 53 -5.49 -2.03 3.92
CA VAL A 53 -5.09 -1.90 5.32
C VAL A 53 -5.01 -3.28 5.96
N MET A 54 -3.85 -3.62 6.47
CA MET A 54 -3.56 -4.90 7.12
C MET A 54 -3.25 -4.65 8.60
N ARG A 55 -4.29 -4.63 9.44
CA ARG A 55 -4.16 -4.29 10.88
C ARG A 55 -3.22 -5.22 11.65
N PRO A 56 -3.27 -6.56 11.48
CA PRO A 56 -2.35 -7.46 12.18
C PRO A 56 -0.87 -7.17 11.85
N TYR A 57 -0.61 -6.70 10.65
CA TYR A 57 0.73 -6.32 10.19
C TYR A 57 1.06 -4.84 10.42
N ARG A 58 0.13 -4.05 10.98
CA ARG A 58 0.23 -2.57 11.04
C ARG A 58 0.73 -1.96 9.73
N THR A 59 0.25 -2.45 8.61
CA THR A 59 0.72 -2.07 7.28
C THR A 59 -0.41 -1.44 6.47
N ALA A 60 -0.07 -0.32 5.84
CA ALA A 60 -0.90 0.43 4.90
C ALA A 60 -0.28 0.35 3.51
N ILE A 61 -1.02 -0.16 2.51
CA ILE A 61 -0.54 -0.31 1.14
C ILE A 61 -1.29 0.68 0.25
N PHE A 62 -0.52 1.44 -0.53
CA PHE A 62 -1.00 2.35 -1.56
C PHE A 62 -0.61 1.80 -2.93
N VAL A 63 -1.56 1.77 -3.86
CA VAL A 63 -1.34 1.34 -5.26
C VAL A 63 -1.44 2.56 -6.16
N ASN A 64 -0.31 3.18 -6.42
CA ASN A 64 -0.23 4.47 -7.08
C ASN A 64 -0.12 4.35 -8.60
N GLY A 65 -1.01 5.05 -9.31
CA GLY A 65 -0.87 5.28 -10.76
C GLY A 65 0.32 6.18 -11.05
N CYS A 66 1.21 5.74 -11.95
CA CYS A 66 2.47 6.44 -12.24
C CYS A 66 2.27 7.91 -12.64
N PHE A 67 1.28 8.18 -13.46
CA PHE A 67 0.97 9.53 -13.92
C PHE A 67 0.46 10.43 -12.79
N TRP A 68 -0.52 9.96 -12.02
CA TRP A 68 -1.21 10.75 -11.02
C TRP A 68 -0.35 11.15 -9.82
N HIS A 69 0.62 10.30 -9.48
CA HIS A 69 1.52 10.46 -8.34
C HIS A 69 2.95 10.80 -8.74
N GLY A 70 3.21 11.00 -10.04
CA GLY A 70 4.51 11.43 -10.56
C GLY A 70 5.64 10.44 -10.25
N HIS A 71 5.47 9.17 -10.58
CA HIS A 71 6.48 8.15 -10.31
C HIS A 71 7.81 8.47 -10.97
N LYS A 72 8.91 8.47 -10.20
CA LYS A 72 10.27 8.81 -10.65
C LYS A 72 10.38 10.16 -11.36
N THR A 73 9.46 11.09 -11.06
CA THR A 73 9.49 12.44 -11.60
C THR A 73 10.11 13.36 -10.56
N GLU A 74 11.28 13.86 -10.84
CA GLU A 74 11.88 14.94 -10.07
C GLU A 74 11.55 16.27 -10.75
N LEU A 75 10.98 17.18 -9.97
CA LEU A 75 10.66 18.53 -10.40
C LEU A 75 11.75 19.45 -9.86
N LYS A 76 12.65 19.92 -10.72
CA LYS A 76 13.69 20.89 -10.37
C LYS A 76 13.38 22.23 -11.02
N ILE A 77 13.62 23.31 -10.30
CA ILE A 77 13.58 24.66 -10.84
C ILE A 77 15.03 25.03 -11.18
N GLU A 78 15.32 25.17 -12.46
CA GLU A 78 16.62 25.68 -12.95
C GLU A 78 16.37 26.94 -13.80
N ASN A 79 17.04 28.04 -13.45
CA ASN A 79 16.93 29.33 -14.14
C ASN A 79 15.48 29.89 -14.20
N GLY A 80 14.66 29.61 -13.17
CA GLY A 80 13.24 30.04 -13.15
C GLY A 80 12.31 29.15 -13.98
N GLU A 81 12.84 28.15 -14.71
CA GLU A 81 12.06 27.20 -15.47
C GLU A 81 11.93 25.85 -14.73
N LEU A 82 10.73 25.29 -14.78
CA LEU A 82 10.46 24.00 -14.18
C LEU A 82 10.92 22.87 -15.11
N LYS A 83 12.02 22.22 -14.78
CA LYS A 83 12.52 21.05 -15.47
C LYS A 83 12.02 19.76 -14.82
N ILE A 84 11.61 18.82 -15.67
CA ILE A 84 11.22 17.47 -15.26
C ILE A 84 12.39 16.56 -15.58
N ILE A 85 13.00 16.00 -14.54
CA ILE A 85 14.13 15.08 -14.65
C ILE A 85 13.65 13.68 -14.33
N GLY A 86 13.88 12.75 -15.24
CA GLY A 86 13.73 11.31 -15.04
C GLY A 86 12.29 10.83 -14.86
N SER A 87 11.64 10.42 -15.92
CA SER A 87 10.42 9.60 -15.84
C SER A 87 10.41 8.55 -16.94
N CYS A 88 10.48 7.28 -16.53
CA CYS A 88 10.32 6.16 -17.48
C CYS A 88 8.83 5.83 -17.73
N CYS A 89 7.93 6.17 -16.81
CA CYS A 89 6.53 5.76 -16.86
C CYS A 89 5.52 6.90 -16.64
N CYS A 90 5.95 8.07 -16.14
CA CYS A 90 5.09 9.25 -15.98
C CYS A 90 5.36 10.24 -17.13
N LYS A 91 4.53 10.19 -18.17
CA LYS A 91 4.61 11.13 -19.29
C LYS A 91 3.63 12.29 -19.06
N ILE A 92 4.16 13.47 -18.79
CA ILE A 92 3.34 14.66 -18.60
C ILE A 92 2.93 15.21 -19.96
N PRO A 93 1.63 15.46 -20.22
CA PRO A 93 1.17 16.04 -21.49
C PRO A 93 1.81 17.41 -21.75
N THR A 94 2.07 17.71 -23.01
CA THR A 94 2.55 19.03 -23.44
C THR A 94 1.47 20.09 -23.33
N THR A 95 0.21 19.71 -23.55
CA THR A 95 -0.95 20.60 -23.41
C THR A 95 -1.26 20.80 -21.94
N ASN A 96 -1.45 22.06 -21.52
CA ASN A 96 -1.68 22.46 -20.12
C ASN A 96 -0.63 21.92 -19.15
N ARG A 97 0.62 21.92 -19.54
CA ARG A 97 1.73 21.36 -18.79
C ARG A 97 1.81 21.89 -17.36
N GLU A 98 1.69 23.20 -17.18
CA GLU A 98 1.75 23.84 -15.86
C GLU A 98 0.67 23.32 -14.92
N PHE A 99 -0.56 23.18 -15.41
CA PHE A 99 -1.66 22.60 -14.63
C PHE A 99 -1.33 21.18 -14.16
N TRP A 100 -0.81 20.35 -15.06
CA TRP A 100 -0.48 18.95 -14.72
C TRP A 100 0.67 18.87 -13.73
N VAL A 101 1.71 19.67 -13.92
CA VAL A 101 2.84 19.74 -12.99
C VAL A 101 2.39 20.19 -11.61
N ALA A 102 1.59 21.27 -11.52
CA ALA A 102 1.05 21.75 -10.25
C ALA A 102 0.16 20.70 -9.56
N LYS A 103 -0.64 19.95 -10.35
CA LYS A 103 -1.50 18.90 -9.83
C LYS A 103 -0.68 17.71 -9.29
N ILE A 104 0.31 17.24 -10.04
CA ILE A 104 1.18 16.14 -9.63
C ILE A 104 1.95 16.53 -8.37
N ARG A 105 2.50 17.75 -8.31
CA ARG A 105 3.21 18.25 -7.14
C ARG A 105 2.33 18.24 -5.88
N ARG A 106 1.11 18.76 -5.97
CA ARG A 106 0.14 18.72 -4.86
C ARG A 106 -0.17 17.29 -4.42
N ASN A 107 -0.31 16.36 -5.35
CA ASN A 107 -0.51 14.95 -5.02
C ASN A 107 0.70 14.38 -4.28
N GLN A 108 1.92 14.61 -4.76
CA GLN A 108 3.15 14.15 -4.11
C GLN A 108 3.33 14.74 -2.69
N GLU A 109 3.04 16.03 -2.50
CA GLU A 109 3.09 16.69 -1.20
C GLU A 109 2.08 16.08 -0.22
N ARG A 110 0.85 15.87 -0.66
CA ARG A 110 -0.20 15.20 0.12
C ARG A 110 0.21 13.78 0.49
N ASP A 111 0.74 13.01 -0.47
CA ASP A 111 1.16 11.63 -0.25
C ASP A 111 2.30 11.56 0.76
N ARG A 112 3.34 12.39 0.64
CA ARG A 112 4.45 12.48 1.61
C ARG A 112 3.94 12.81 3.02
N LYS A 113 3.01 13.76 3.14
CA LYS A 113 2.39 14.12 4.43
C LYS A 113 1.66 12.93 5.05
N ASN A 114 0.85 12.22 4.26
CA ASN A 114 0.10 11.06 4.72
C ASN A 114 1.02 9.90 5.11
N TYR A 115 2.05 9.63 4.32
CA TYR A 115 3.01 8.55 4.61
C TYR A 115 3.78 8.83 5.89
N ARG A 116 4.26 10.08 6.08
CA ARG A 116 4.91 10.48 7.32
C ARG A 116 3.99 10.31 8.53
N LEU A 117 2.75 10.80 8.44
CA LEU A 117 1.77 10.67 9.52
C LEU A 117 1.48 9.21 9.87
N LEU A 118 1.40 8.33 8.89
CA LEU A 118 1.25 6.89 9.11
C LEU A 118 2.46 6.31 9.84
N GLN A 119 3.67 6.63 9.40
CA GLN A 119 4.91 6.14 10.00
C GLN A 119 5.07 6.63 11.45
N GLU A 120 4.76 7.89 11.72
CA GLU A 120 4.75 8.48 13.08
C GLU A 120 3.75 7.76 14.01
N ASN A 121 2.65 7.22 13.45
CA ASN A 121 1.68 6.41 14.17
C ASN A 121 2.03 4.90 14.19
N GLY A 122 3.26 4.53 13.84
CA GLY A 122 3.75 3.15 13.90
C GLY A 122 3.19 2.23 12.81
N TRP A 123 2.75 2.79 11.67
CA TRP A 123 2.35 2.02 10.51
C TRP A 123 3.50 1.87 9.54
N GLN A 124 3.70 0.68 9.03
CA GLN A 124 4.51 0.47 7.84
C GLN A 124 3.73 0.95 6.61
N VAL A 125 4.39 1.70 5.74
CA VAL A 125 3.80 2.19 4.48
C VAL A 125 4.49 1.49 3.32
N ILE A 126 3.70 0.79 2.52
CA ILE A 126 4.15 0.15 1.28
C ILE A 126 3.49 0.87 0.10
N VAL A 127 4.30 1.35 -0.84
CA VAL A 127 3.82 2.02 -2.05
C VAL A 127 4.15 1.15 -3.25
N ILE A 128 3.12 0.67 -3.93
CA ILE A 128 3.24 -0.15 -5.15
C ILE A 128 2.87 0.72 -6.34
N TRP A 129 3.74 0.78 -7.34
CA TRP A 129 3.51 1.56 -8.55
C TRP A 129 2.87 0.72 -9.66
N GLU A 130 1.96 1.31 -10.40
CA GLU A 130 1.29 0.66 -11.53
C GLU A 130 2.27 -0.02 -12.51
N CYS A 131 3.41 0.60 -12.78
CA CYS A 131 4.41 0.04 -13.69
C CYS A 131 5.08 -1.25 -13.16
N GLN A 132 5.10 -1.44 -11.83
CA GLN A 132 5.62 -2.64 -11.19
C GLN A 132 4.65 -3.83 -11.29
N LEU A 133 3.39 -3.57 -11.64
CA LEU A 133 2.34 -4.59 -11.78
C LEU A 133 2.15 -5.07 -13.22
N LYS A 134 3.13 -4.80 -14.10
CA LYS A 134 3.19 -5.39 -15.44
C LYS A 134 3.48 -6.89 -15.35
N PRO A 135 3.05 -7.71 -16.32
CA PRO A 135 3.22 -9.17 -16.27
C PRO A 135 4.64 -9.64 -15.94
N ALA A 136 5.65 -8.98 -16.48
CA ALA A 136 7.06 -9.33 -16.26
C ALA A 136 7.61 -8.96 -14.87
N LEU A 137 6.92 -8.11 -14.11
CA LEU A 137 7.42 -7.54 -12.84
C LEU A 137 6.55 -7.88 -11.63
N ILE A 138 5.31 -8.27 -11.86
CA ILE A 138 4.34 -8.45 -10.78
C ILE A 138 4.78 -9.49 -9.74
N ASP A 139 5.31 -10.61 -10.16
CA ASP A 139 5.73 -11.68 -9.25
C ASP A 139 6.89 -11.23 -8.36
N HIS A 140 7.87 -10.52 -8.94
CA HIS A 140 8.98 -9.95 -8.17
C HIS A 140 8.46 -8.91 -7.16
N THR A 141 7.64 -7.97 -7.64
CA THR A 141 7.07 -6.92 -6.77
C THR A 141 6.28 -7.49 -5.62
N MET A 142 5.47 -8.51 -5.88
CA MET A 142 4.62 -9.08 -4.83
C MET A 142 5.41 -9.93 -3.83
N ARG A 143 6.51 -10.57 -4.25
CA ARG A 143 7.46 -11.23 -3.32
C ARG A 143 8.16 -10.21 -2.42
N GLU A 144 8.57 -9.06 -2.94
CA GLU A 144 9.11 -7.96 -2.11
C GLU A 144 8.09 -7.46 -1.08
N VAL A 145 6.82 -7.30 -1.48
CA VAL A 145 5.74 -6.95 -0.56
C VAL A 145 5.58 -7.99 0.55
N GLU A 146 5.62 -9.27 0.20
CA GLU A 146 5.54 -10.38 1.16
C GLU A 146 6.70 -10.35 2.16
N LEU A 147 7.93 -10.16 1.68
CA LEU A 147 9.10 -10.02 2.55
C LEU A 147 8.93 -8.87 3.55
N LEU A 148 8.51 -7.70 3.08
CA LEU A 148 8.26 -6.54 3.92
C LEU A 148 7.16 -6.79 4.97
N LEU A 149 6.09 -7.50 4.61
CA LEU A 149 5.03 -7.89 5.54
C LEU A 149 5.56 -8.83 6.63
N ASN A 150 6.36 -9.82 6.25
CA ASN A 150 6.94 -10.78 7.18
C ASN A 150 7.97 -10.12 8.12
N GLU A 151 8.83 -9.27 7.60
CA GLU A 151 9.79 -8.49 8.40
C GLU A 151 9.08 -7.60 9.43
N ASN A 152 8.01 -6.91 9.01
CA ASN A 152 7.24 -6.07 9.91
C ASN A 152 6.53 -6.90 11.00
N MET A 153 5.97 -8.03 10.64
CA MET A 153 5.36 -8.97 11.59
C MET A 153 6.38 -9.44 12.62
N LEU A 154 7.56 -9.88 12.19
CA LEU A 154 8.64 -10.30 13.08
C LEU A 154 9.09 -9.15 14.01
N SER A 155 9.18 -7.92 13.48
CA SER A 155 9.50 -6.74 14.29
C SER A 155 8.44 -6.48 15.36
N LEU A 156 7.16 -6.56 15.01
CA LEU A 156 6.05 -6.40 15.96
C LEU A 156 6.11 -7.46 17.08
N TYR A 157 6.41 -8.71 16.75
CA TYR A 157 6.55 -9.78 17.75
C TYR A 157 7.77 -9.57 18.66
N ARG A 158 8.90 -9.09 18.16
CA ARG A 158 10.09 -8.83 18.99
C ARG A 158 9.87 -7.73 20.03
N HIS A 159 9.00 -6.76 19.74
CA HIS A 159 8.67 -5.68 20.68
C HIS A 159 7.58 -6.06 21.68
N HIS A 160 6.83 -7.14 21.42
CA HIS A 160 6.01 -7.75 22.45
C HIS A 160 6.88 -8.84 23.09
N ALA A 161 7.46 -8.56 24.26
CA ALA A 161 8.20 -9.57 25.02
C ALA A 161 7.36 -10.85 25.07
N PRO A 162 7.93 -12.02 24.76
CA PRO A 162 7.21 -13.28 24.96
C PRO A 162 6.82 -13.29 26.43
N ILE A 163 5.54 -13.51 26.73
CA ILE A 163 5.10 -13.85 28.08
C ILE A 163 5.97 -15.05 28.47
N PRO A 164 6.83 -14.95 29.50
CA PRO A 164 7.61 -16.09 29.90
C PRO A 164 6.60 -17.19 30.19
N TYR A 165 6.77 -18.32 29.49
CA TYR A 165 6.01 -19.52 29.80
C TYR A 165 6.43 -19.87 31.22
N SER A 166 5.60 -19.53 32.21
CA SER A 166 5.81 -19.98 33.58
C SER A 166 5.56 -21.49 33.56
N ASN A 167 6.64 -22.25 33.65
CA ASN A 167 6.55 -23.72 33.87
C ASN A 167 6.00 -24.05 35.26
N ASP A 168 5.22 -23.18 35.85
CA ASP A 168 4.60 -23.32 37.15
C ASP A 168 3.17 -23.86 37.06
N GLU A 169 2.84 -24.63 36.03
CA GLU A 169 1.76 -25.59 36.15
C GLU A 169 2.31 -26.76 36.98
N GLU A 170 2.26 -26.65 38.31
CA GLU A 170 2.24 -27.80 39.19
C GLU A 170 1.24 -28.80 38.60
N GLU A 171 1.77 -29.93 38.10
CA GLU A 171 0.94 -31.09 37.77
C GLU A 171 0.13 -31.47 39.03
N THR A 172 -1.09 -30.98 39.11
CA THR A 172 -2.07 -31.54 40.07
C THR A 172 -2.30 -32.99 39.62
N PRO A 173 -1.95 -34.00 40.44
CA PRO A 173 -2.18 -35.37 40.06
C PRO A 173 -3.68 -35.60 39.85
N LEU A 174 -4.06 -36.13 38.74
CA LEU A 174 -5.43 -36.54 38.45
C LEU A 174 -5.90 -37.48 39.57
N PRO A 175 -7.09 -37.27 40.17
CA PRO A 175 -7.60 -38.20 41.17
C PRO A 175 -7.83 -39.57 40.57
N MET A 176 -7.14 -40.56 41.11
CA MET A 176 -7.31 -41.98 40.78
C MET A 176 -8.80 -42.32 40.93
N ALA A 177 -9.41 -42.80 39.86
CA ALA A 177 -10.75 -43.30 39.85
C ALA A 177 -10.85 -44.49 40.83
N ALA A 178 -11.68 -44.35 41.87
CA ALA A 178 -11.96 -45.44 42.77
C ALA A 178 -12.69 -46.56 42.02
N GLU A 179 -12.03 -47.72 41.90
CA GLU A 179 -12.68 -48.94 41.46
C GLU A 179 -13.80 -49.31 42.45
N SER A 180 -15.05 -49.18 42.02
CA SER A 180 -16.18 -49.68 42.76
C SER A 180 -16.25 -51.19 42.55
N ASN A 181 -15.78 -51.95 43.55
CA ASN A 181 -16.09 -53.37 43.67
C ASN A 181 -17.62 -53.52 43.84
N ARG A 182 -18.26 -54.17 42.90
CA ARG A 182 -19.58 -54.79 43.05
C ARG A 182 -19.40 -56.27 43.31
N THR A 183 -19.71 -56.63 44.51
CA THR A 183 -20.11 -58.02 44.91
C THR A 183 -21.51 -58.26 44.38
#